data_85e4349da80e4c8c9694bda0fe48e67f
#
_entry.id   85e4349da80e4c8c9694bda0fe48e67f
#
_cell.length_a   1.000
_cell.length_b   1.000
_cell.length_c   1.000
_cell.angle_alpha   90.00
_cell.angle_beta   90.00
_cell.angle_gamma   90.00
#
_symmetry.space_group_name_H-M   'P 1'
#
loop_
_entity.id
_entity.type
_entity.pdbx_description
1 polymer ?
#
loop_
_entity_poly.entity_id
_entity_poly.type
_entity_poly.pdbx_seq_one_letter_code
_entity_poly.pdbx_strand_id
1 'polypeptide(L)' 'LIQIILYLTQELTPKQKLIFTLWDLEGLEAEEVKDISGLSSAKIKSNLYLARKYIRERIEKLNL' A
#
# COMPACT_ATOMS: atom_id res chain seq x y z
N LEU A 1 -10.52 -2.33 12.60
CA LEU A 1 -9.77 -2.87 11.45
C LEU A 1 -8.78 -1.87 10.88
N ILE A 2 -9.17 -0.59 10.77
CA ILE A 2 -8.27 0.43 10.22
C ILE A 2 -6.97 0.56 11.04
N GLN A 3 -7.05 0.45 12.36
CA GLN A 3 -5.87 0.53 13.19
C GLN A 3 -4.92 -0.64 12.95
N ILE A 4 -5.46 -1.82 12.69
CA ILE A 4 -4.65 -2.99 12.35
C ILE A 4 -3.96 -2.78 11.01
N ILE A 5 -4.67 -2.24 10.03
CA ILE A 5 -4.10 -1.94 8.72
C ILE A 5 -2.97 -0.92 8.84
N LEU A 6 -3.17 0.14 9.62
CA LEU A 6 -2.15 1.15 9.84
C LEU A 6 -0.90 0.56 10.51
N TYR A 7 -1.11 -0.34 11.46
CA TYR A 7 -0.01 -1.04 12.12
C TYR A 7 0.77 -1.89 11.13
N LEU A 8 0.06 -2.68 10.31
CA LEU A 8 0.70 -3.56 9.33
C LEU A 8 1.42 -2.77 8.24
N THR A 9 0.93 -1.57 7.90
CA THR A 9 1.58 -0.70 6.92
C THR A 9 3.02 -0.39 7.32
N GLN A 10 3.31 -0.34 8.62
CA GLN A 10 4.66 -0.09 9.11
C GLN A 10 5.65 -1.18 8.72
N GLU A 11 5.16 -2.37 8.39
CA GLU A 11 5.99 -3.51 8.03
C GLU A 11 6.32 -3.56 6.54
N LEU A 12 5.71 -2.70 5.74
CA LEU A 12 5.96 -2.64 4.30
C LEU A 12 7.32 -1.98 4.00
N THR A 13 7.87 -2.29 2.81
CA THR A 13 9.05 -1.56 2.35
C THR A 13 8.66 -0.09 2.12
N PRO A 14 9.65 0.85 2.10
CA PRO A 14 9.33 2.26 1.90
C PRO A 14 8.48 2.54 0.66
N LYS A 15 8.78 1.90 -0.47
CA LYS A 15 8.01 2.11 -1.71
C LYS A 15 6.61 1.54 -1.60
N GLN A 16 6.49 0.33 -1.04
CA GLN A 16 5.19 -0.28 -0.82
C GLN A 16 4.32 0.56 0.11
N LYS A 17 4.93 1.03 1.19
CA LYS A 17 4.24 1.86 2.16
C LYS A 17 3.75 3.17 1.54
N LEU A 18 4.61 3.82 0.76
CA LEU A 18 4.26 5.07 0.09
C LEU A 18 3.07 4.87 -0.84
N ILE A 19 3.15 3.87 -1.72
CA ILE A 19 2.09 3.64 -2.71
C ILE A 19 0.79 3.21 -2.04
N PHE A 20 0.87 2.32 -1.07
CA PHE A 20 -0.34 1.88 -0.35
C PHE A 20 -1.01 3.06 0.37
N THR A 21 -0.20 3.91 1.01
CA THR A 21 -0.72 5.07 1.72
C THR A 21 -1.42 6.03 0.76
N LEU A 22 -0.77 6.38 -0.35
CA LEU A 22 -1.34 7.33 -1.29
C LEU A 22 -2.58 6.78 -1.99
N TRP A 23 -2.54 5.53 -2.39
CA TRP A 23 -3.61 4.93 -3.19
C TRP A 23 -4.77 4.44 -2.33
N ASP A 24 -4.49 3.58 -1.36
CA ASP A 24 -5.55 2.93 -0.58
C ASP A 24 -6.00 3.72 0.65
N LEU A 25 -5.09 4.39 1.34
CA LEU A 25 -5.47 5.13 2.54
C LEU A 25 -5.94 6.55 2.23
N GLU A 26 -5.25 7.23 1.32
CA GLU A 26 -5.60 8.61 0.95
C GLU A 26 -6.60 8.68 -0.21
N GLY A 27 -6.70 7.61 -1.00
CA GLY A 27 -7.64 7.57 -2.11
C GLY A 27 -7.28 8.46 -3.29
N LEU A 28 -5.98 8.71 -3.50
CA LEU A 28 -5.56 9.58 -4.59
C LEU A 28 -5.69 8.91 -5.95
N GLU A 29 -5.85 9.73 -6.99
CA GLU A 29 -5.91 9.28 -8.37
C GLU A 29 -4.53 8.82 -8.85
N ALA A 30 -4.51 7.96 -9.88
CA ALA A 30 -3.28 7.41 -10.43
C ALA A 30 -2.25 8.48 -10.80
N GLU A 31 -2.70 9.56 -11.43
CA GLU A 31 -1.80 10.64 -11.83
C GLU A 31 -1.19 11.35 -10.64
N GLU A 32 -1.97 11.55 -9.57
CA GLU A 32 -1.47 12.15 -8.35
C GLU A 32 -0.43 11.28 -7.67
N VAL A 33 -0.69 9.96 -7.62
CA VAL A 33 0.25 9.01 -7.05
C VAL A 33 1.57 9.03 -7.82
N LYS A 34 1.47 9.09 -9.15
CA LYS A 34 2.63 9.17 -10.03
C LYS A 34 3.45 10.43 -9.77
N ASP A 35 2.76 11.57 -9.68
CA ASP A 35 3.41 12.86 -9.46
C ASP A 35 4.13 12.91 -8.11
N ILE A 36 3.48 12.43 -7.06
CA ILE A 36 4.04 12.48 -5.71
C ILE A 36 5.18 11.46 -5.56
N SER A 37 5.00 10.25 -6.04
CA SER A 37 5.96 9.17 -5.85
C SER A 37 7.15 9.23 -6.80
N GLY A 38 6.95 9.80 -7.99
CA GLY A 38 7.96 9.80 -9.03
C GLY A 38 8.16 8.43 -9.66
N LEU A 39 7.30 7.47 -9.39
CA LEU A 39 7.43 6.12 -9.91
C LEU A 39 6.63 5.94 -11.20
N SER A 40 7.07 5.01 -12.06
CA SER A 40 6.33 4.65 -13.26
C SER A 40 5.05 3.91 -12.91
N SER A 41 4.10 3.86 -13.85
CA SER A 41 2.85 3.13 -13.66
C SER A 41 3.10 1.67 -13.31
N ALA A 42 4.08 1.03 -13.95
CA ALA A 42 4.41 -0.37 -13.69
C ALA A 42 4.92 -0.55 -12.25
N LYS A 43 5.78 0.35 -11.78
CA LYS A 43 6.30 0.31 -10.41
C LYS A 43 5.19 0.54 -9.39
N ILE A 44 4.30 1.48 -9.67
CA ILE A 44 3.16 1.75 -8.80
C ILE A 44 2.29 0.49 -8.66
N LYS A 45 1.93 -0.13 -9.79
CA LYS A 45 1.09 -1.33 -9.77
C LYS A 45 1.73 -2.49 -9.03
N SER A 46 3.02 -2.72 -9.26
CA SER A 46 3.72 -3.83 -8.62
C SER A 46 3.86 -3.61 -7.12
N ASN A 47 4.20 -2.38 -6.69
CA ASN A 47 4.29 -2.08 -5.26
C ASN A 47 2.93 -2.13 -4.57
N LEU A 48 1.89 -1.68 -5.24
CA LEU A 48 0.53 -1.75 -4.70
C LEU A 48 0.09 -3.20 -4.54
N TYR A 49 0.34 -4.03 -5.54
CA TYR A 49 0.01 -5.45 -5.49
C TYR A 49 0.71 -6.13 -4.29
N LEU A 50 2.01 -5.90 -4.15
CA LEU A 50 2.79 -6.51 -3.08
C LEU A 50 2.35 -6.02 -1.70
N ALA A 51 2.06 -4.73 -1.58
CA ALA A 51 1.58 -4.16 -0.32
C ALA A 51 0.24 -4.78 0.09
N ARG A 52 -0.70 -4.85 -0.85
CA ARG A 52 -2.02 -5.42 -0.58
C ARG A 52 -1.93 -6.90 -0.23
N LYS A 53 -1.08 -7.62 -0.94
CA LYS A 53 -0.87 -9.04 -0.69
C LYS A 53 -0.34 -9.27 0.72
N TYR A 54 0.67 -8.51 1.11
CA TYR A 54 1.26 -8.62 2.44
C TYR A 54 0.23 -8.37 3.53
N ILE A 55 -0.50 -7.26 3.41
CA ILE A 55 -1.49 -6.88 4.42
C ILE A 55 -2.61 -7.92 4.51
N ARG A 56 -3.12 -8.38 3.36
CA ARG A 56 -4.16 -9.39 3.32
C ARG A 56 -3.71 -10.68 4.00
N GLU A 57 -2.51 -11.15 3.70
CA GLU A 57 -1.98 -12.38 4.27
C GLU A 57 -1.79 -12.26 5.78
N ARG A 58 -1.33 -11.10 6.24
CA ARG A 58 -1.18 -10.86 7.68
C ARG A 58 -2.53 -10.82 8.40
N ILE A 59 -3.52 -10.20 7.78
CA ILE A 59 -4.88 -10.17 8.37
C ILE A 59 -5.45 -11.58 8.45
N GLU A 60 -5.28 -12.38 7.42
CA GLU A 60 -5.73 -13.77 7.41
C GLU A 60 -5.08 -14.58 8.54
N LYS A 61 -3.78 -14.36 8.79
CA LYS A 61 -3.07 -15.03 9.86
C LYS A 61 -3.55 -14.61 11.25
N LEU A 62 -4.08 -13.40 11.38
CA LEU A 62 -4.66 -12.94 12.62
C LEU A 62 -6.04 -13.58 12.89
N ASN A 63 -6.58 -14.25 11.91
CA ASN A 63 -7.84 -14.96 12.01
C ASN A 63 -9.01 -14.03 12.39
N LEU A 64 -9.03 -12.86 11.75
CA LEU A 64 -10.07 -11.87 11.98
C LEU A 64 -11.25 -12.04 11.02
#